data_819e7908a52b20b15e0190cfc89153d2
#
_entry.id   819e7908a52b20b15e0190cfc89153d2
#
_cell.length_a   1.000
_cell.length_b   1.000
_cell.length_c   1.000
_cell.angle_alpha   90.00
_cell.angle_beta   90.00
_cell.angle_gamma   90.00
#
_symmetry.space_group_name_H-M   'P 1'
#
loop_
_entity.id
_entity.type
_entity.pdbx_description
1 polymer ?
#
loop_
_entity_poly.entity_id
_entity_poly.type
_entity_poly.pdbx_seq_one_letter_code
_entity_poly.pdbx_strand_id
1 'polypeptide(L)'
;MSDHNTKVALLILDGLGYGKDDNSNAVKAAQTPFLDQLLATYPHAKLNASGEAVGLPEGQMGNSEVGHMNLGAGRVVFQELGRINKAARELVFEQDPTIQSAFQYAQANHKKVHFMGLLSDGGVHAHINHLMALCDAAKTAGLTSEQVFIHAFLDGRDTDPNGGISYVNALNEHLQQSTGTIASAIGRYYAMDRDNRWERVQEAYNLLTQGIGIPSEDLLASIKESYSQGVTDEFVKPIVMVDAKGKPKATIQEGDVVICFNFRTDRGREITIALTQQEFPEYQMKPLSLHYVTMTAYDETFKNVQVIFQKENLTQTLGQTLAEHNKTQVRIAETEKYPHVTFFFSGGREEEFEGERRILIPSPKVATYDLQPEMSAHGITDAICKDMVAHQPDFICLNFANPDMVGHTGVFNAVVQAVQTVDGCTQKVVETGLENGYSFIILADHGNSEYMINPDGSINTAHTTNLVPCILIDKRFSHIKDGKLGDVAPTVLQLLGLPKPEEMTGDALAY
;
A
#
# COMPACT_ATOMS: atom_id res chain seq x y z
N MET A 1 24.02 -31.89 -21.82
CA MET A 1 23.08 -30.78 -21.57
C MET A 1 23.95 -29.52 -21.62
N SER A 2 23.81 -28.72 -22.64
CA SER A 2 24.64 -27.52 -22.82
C SER A 2 24.28 -26.52 -21.72
N ASP A 3 25.28 -26.16 -20.91
CA ASP A 3 25.25 -25.03 -19.98
C ASP A 3 25.01 -23.75 -20.78
N HIS A 4 23.77 -23.46 -21.15
CA HIS A 4 23.42 -22.15 -21.66
C HIS A 4 23.27 -21.23 -20.44
N ASN A 5 24.33 -20.52 -20.12
CA ASN A 5 24.31 -19.43 -19.17
C ASN A 5 23.41 -18.34 -19.73
N THR A 6 22.10 -18.48 -19.50
CA THR A 6 21.08 -17.57 -20.01
C THR A 6 21.14 -16.29 -19.21
N LYS A 7 21.18 -15.16 -19.88
CA LYS A 7 21.10 -13.81 -19.28
C LYS A 7 19.72 -13.24 -19.55
N VAL A 8 19.19 -12.48 -18.62
CA VAL A 8 17.84 -11.91 -18.70
C VAL A 8 17.87 -10.41 -18.46
N ALA A 9 17.24 -9.65 -19.32
CA ALA A 9 16.98 -8.24 -19.12
C ALA A 9 15.48 -7.98 -18.93
N LEU A 10 15.13 -7.38 -17.82
CA LEU A 10 13.81 -6.85 -17.49
C LEU A 10 13.80 -5.35 -17.82
N LEU A 11 13.03 -4.97 -18.84
CA LEU A 11 12.83 -3.59 -19.25
C LEU A 11 11.44 -3.12 -18.81
N ILE A 12 11.42 -2.06 -18.01
CA ILE A 12 10.19 -1.46 -17.49
C ILE A 12 9.98 -0.14 -18.22
N LEU A 13 8.91 -0.07 -19.02
CA LEU A 13 8.44 1.13 -19.73
C LEU A 13 7.41 1.80 -18.83
N ASP A 14 7.89 2.60 -17.88
CA ASP A 14 7.10 3.13 -16.75
C ASP A 14 5.88 3.91 -17.24
N GLY A 15 4.68 3.56 -16.73
CA GLY A 15 3.44 4.25 -17.06
C GLY A 15 2.84 3.96 -18.45
N LEU A 16 3.24 2.86 -19.12
CA LEU A 16 2.75 2.50 -20.45
C LEU A 16 1.70 1.39 -20.38
N GLY A 17 0.41 1.75 -20.31
CA GLY A 17 -0.72 0.83 -20.23
C GLY A 17 -1.41 0.55 -21.57
N TYR A 18 -2.38 -0.37 -21.54
CA TYR A 18 -3.30 -0.62 -22.66
C TYR A 18 -4.52 0.29 -22.55
N GLY A 19 -4.61 1.30 -23.40
CA GLY A 19 -5.75 2.22 -23.45
C GLY A 19 -6.76 1.89 -24.56
N LYS A 20 -7.81 2.70 -24.65
CA LYS A 20 -8.76 2.67 -25.77
C LYS A 20 -8.10 3.22 -27.03
N ASP A 21 -8.62 2.82 -28.18
CA ASP A 21 -8.22 3.37 -29.48
C ASP A 21 -9.02 4.66 -29.77
N ASP A 22 -8.72 5.72 -29.03
CA ASP A 22 -9.33 7.03 -29.18
C ASP A 22 -8.31 8.17 -28.96
N ASN A 23 -8.77 9.40 -29.06
CA ASN A 23 -7.92 10.60 -28.95
C ASN A 23 -7.35 10.86 -27.56
N SER A 24 -7.73 10.11 -26.53
CA SER A 24 -7.20 10.22 -25.19
C SER A 24 -5.88 9.46 -25.02
N ASN A 25 -5.54 8.58 -25.95
CA ASN A 25 -4.43 7.62 -25.86
C ASN A 25 -3.19 8.14 -26.58
N ALA A 26 -2.21 8.67 -25.81
CA ALA A 26 -0.95 9.15 -26.36
C ALA A 26 -0.03 8.01 -26.82
N VAL A 27 -0.13 6.82 -26.22
CA VAL A 27 0.63 5.63 -26.66
C VAL A 27 0.20 5.21 -28.06
N LYS A 28 -1.12 5.21 -28.35
CA LYS A 28 -1.67 4.90 -29.66
C LYS A 28 -1.35 5.97 -30.71
N ALA A 29 -1.26 7.24 -30.28
CA ALA A 29 -0.93 8.35 -31.16
C ALA A 29 0.59 8.39 -31.51
N ALA A 30 1.42 7.77 -30.73
CA ALA A 30 2.85 7.69 -30.95
C ALA A 30 3.21 6.71 -32.09
N GLN A 31 4.27 7.02 -32.83
CA GLN A 31 4.87 6.08 -33.77
C GLN A 31 5.84 5.17 -33.01
N THR A 32 5.44 3.91 -32.83
CA THR A 32 6.18 2.91 -32.06
C THR A 32 6.51 1.66 -32.90
N PRO A 33 7.24 1.83 -34.02
CA PRO A 33 7.43 0.74 -34.98
C PRO A 33 8.12 -0.48 -34.37
N PHE A 34 8.99 -0.30 -33.37
CA PHE A 34 9.68 -1.41 -32.76
C PHE A 34 8.77 -2.16 -31.77
N LEU A 35 8.03 -1.48 -30.91
CA LEU A 35 7.07 -2.11 -30.01
C LEU A 35 5.94 -2.81 -30.80
N ASP A 36 5.47 -2.20 -31.90
CA ASP A 36 4.49 -2.83 -32.82
C ASP A 36 5.04 -4.12 -33.43
N GLN A 37 6.30 -4.11 -33.85
CA GLN A 37 6.99 -5.29 -34.35
C GLN A 37 7.13 -6.36 -33.28
N LEU A 38 7.49 -6.01 -32.06
CA LEU A 38 7.60 -6.95 -30.95
C LEU A 38 6.25 -7.63 -30.66
N LEU A 39 5.17 -6.87 -30.58
CA LEU A 39 3.81 -7.39 -30.36
C LEU A 39 3.33 -8.29 -31.52
N ALA A 40 3.76 -8.01 -32.74
CA ALA A 40 3.44 -8.86 -33.89
C ALA A 40 4.27 -10.14 -33.98
N THR A 41 5.47 -10.16 -33.37
CA THR A 41 6.47 -11.23 -33.61
C THR A 41 6.64 -12.16 -32.40
N TYR A 42 6.56 -11.62 -31.19
CA TYR A 42 6.89 -12.35 -29.97
C TYR A 42 5.66 -12.64 -29.10
N PRO A 43 5.70 -13.71 -28.28
CA PRO A 43 4.67 -13.96 -27.29
C PRO A 43 4.50 -12.77 -26.37
N HIS A 44 3.25 -12.37 -26.18
CA HIS A 44 2.90 -11.25 -25.28
C HIS A 44 1.62 -11.54 -24.51
N ALA A 45 1.48 -10.90 -23.36
CA ALA A 45 0.38 -11.06 -22.43
C ALA A 45 0.01 -9.71 -21.80
N LYS A 46 -1.06 -9.70 -21.01
CA LYS A 46 -1.52 -8.57 -20.22
C LYS A 46 -1.30 -8.85 -18.75
N LEU A 47 -0.73 -7.89 -18.03
CA LEU A 47 -0.58 -7.98 -16.59
C LEU A 47 -1.53 -7.03 -15.88
N ASN A 48 -2.10 -7.51 -14.77
CA ASN A 48 -2.82 -6.64 -13.86
C ASN A 48 -1.81 -5.92 -12.94
N ALA A 49 -1.84 -4.58 -13.00
CA ALA A 49 -0.94 -3.69 -12.29
C ALA A 49 -1.67 -2.75 -11.31
N SER A 50 -2.90 -3.08 -10.90
CA SER A 50 -3.74 -2.24 -10.04
C SER A 50 -4.53 -3.05 -9.02
N GLY A 51 -5.13 -2.38 -8.05
CA GLY A 51 -6.01 -2.99 -7.06
C GLY A 51 -5.37 -4.18 -6.33
N GLU A 52 -6.17 -5.18 -5.98
CA GLU A 52 -5.71 -6.32 -5.19
C GLU A 52 -4.62 -7.17 -5.86
N ALA A 53 -4.51 -7.12 -7.18
CA ALA A 53 -3.46 -7.83 -7.92
C ALA A 53 -2.04 -7.33 -7.59
N VAL A 54 -1.93 -6.13 -7.02
CA VAL A 54 -0.68 -5.53 -6.57
C VAL A 54 -0.70 -5.16 -5.08
N GLY A 55 -1.72 -5.61 -4.33
CA GLY A 55 -1.83 -5.41 -2.88
C GLY A 55 -2.42 -4.07 -2.45
N LEU A 56 -3.07 -3.37 -3.37
CA LEU A 56 -3.84 -2.16 -3.12
C LEU A 56 -5.34 -2.49 -2.94
N PRO A 57 -6.15 -1.58 -2.36
CA PRO A 57 -7.61 -1.72 -2.38
C PRO A 57 -8.17 -1.89 -3.80
N GLU A 58 -9.29 -2.59 -3.91
CA GLU A 58 -9.99 -2.77 -5.19
C GLU A 58 -10.29 -1.43 -5.86
N GLY A 59 -10.04 -1.33 -7.17
CA GLY A 59 -10.26 -0.12 -7.96
C GLY A 59 -9.19 0.96 -7.79
N GLN A 60 -8.22 0.81 -6.91
CA GLN A 60 -7.12 1.75 -6.76
C GLN A 60 -6.07 1.54 -7.86
N MET A 61 -5.66 2.64 -8.49
CA MET A 61 -4.59 2.67 -9.49
C MET A 61 -3.27 2.20 -8.91
N GLY A 62 -2.48 1.45 -9.68
CA GLY A 62 -1.10 1.14 -9.36
C GLY A 62 -0.22 2.38 -9.35
N ASN A 63 1.00 2.21 -8.86
CA ASN A 63 2.06 3.21 -8.89
C ASN A 63 3.42 2.53 -8.95
N SER A 64 4.47 3.31 -9.25
CA SER A 64 5.81 2.75 -9.45
C SER A 64 6.37 2.07 -8.20
N GLU A 65 6.09 2.59 -6.98
CA GLU A 65 6.58 1.99 -5.73
C GLU A 65 6.03 0.58 -5.56
N VAL A 66 4.70 0.46 -5.62
CA VAL A 66 4.00 -0.82 -5.47
C VAL A 66 4.32 -1.75 -6.65
N GLY A 67 4.35 -1.24 -7.88
CA GLY A 67 4.67 -2.01 -9.07
C GLY A 67 6.05 -2.66 -8.98
N HIS A 68 7.11 -1.87 -8.73
CA HIS A 68 8.47 -2.39 -8.62
C HIS A 68 8.65 -3.32 -7.42
N MET A 69 7.96 -3.06 -6.30
CA MET A 69 7.99 -3.95 -5.14
C MET A 69 7.43 -5.33 -5.48
N ASN A 70 6.29 -5.40 -6.18
CA ASN A 70 5.72 -6.68 -6.63
C ASN A 70 6.61 -7.40 -7.65
N LEU A 71 7.18 -6.64 -8.62
CA LEU A 71 8.12 -7.18 -9.60
C LEU A 71 9.33 -7.85 -8.94
N GLY A 72 9.90 -7.22 -7.92
CA GLY A 72 11.08 -7.75 -7.22
C GLY A 72 10.77 -8.82 -6.19
N ALA A 73 9.60 -8.75 -5.54
CA ALA A 73 9.21 -9.71 -4.51
C ALA A 73 8.70 -11.05 -5.06
N GLY A 74 8.27 -11.11 -6.32
CA GLY A 74 7.71 -12.34 -6.91
C GLY A 74 6.39 -12.80 -6.28
N ARG A 75 5.67 -11.86 -5.67
CA ARG A 75 4.38 -12.08 -5.00
C ARG A 75 3.61 -10.78 -4.89
N VAL A 76 2.32 -10.88 -4.56
CA VAL A 76 1.52 -9.70 -4.21
C VAL A 76 1.96 -9.19 -2.84
N VAL A 77 2.47 -7.95 -2.80
CA VAL A 77 2.86 -7.27 -1.57
C VAL A 77 1.74 -6.33 -1.17
N PHE A 78 0.96 -6.75 -0.19
CA PHE A 78 -0.18 -5.95 0.27
C PHE A 78 0.29 -4.71 1.04
N GLN A 79 -0.24 -3.56 0.67
CA GLN A 79 -0.20 -2.37 1.52
C GLN A 79 -1.09 -2.60 2.76
N GLU A 80 -0.78 -1.92 3.88
CA GLU A 80 -1.47 -2.17 5.15
C GLU A 80 -3.00 -2.16 5.03
N LEU A 81 -3.58 -1.15 4.38
CA LEU A 81 -5.03 -1.09 4.16
C LEU A 81 -5.55 -2.30 3.37
N GLY A 82 -4.90 -2.65 2.26
CA GLY A 82 -5.30 -3.79 1.41
C GLY A 82 -5.19 -5.12 2.16
N ARG A 83 -4.11 -5.30 2.94
CA ARG A 83 -3.86 -6.47 3.78
C ARG A 83 -4.94 -6.66 4.84
N ILE A 84 -5.26 -5.59 5.56
CA ILE A 84 -6.25 -5.62 6.64
C ILE A 84 -7.67 -5.75 6.08
N ASN A 85 -8.00 -5.08 4.97
CA ASN A 85 -9.28 -5.24 4.27
C ASN A 85 -9.50 -6.70 3.83
N LYS A 86 -8.47 -7.33 3.28
CA LYS A 86 -8.51 -8.75 2.89
C LYS A 86 -8.73 -9.64 4.11
N ALA A 87 -7.97 -9.42 5.17
CA ALA A 87 -8.10 -10.18 6.42
C ALA A 87 -9.49 -10.07 7.05
N ALA A 88 -10.09 -8.87 7.04
CA ALA A 88 -11.44 -8.64 7.52
C ALA A 88 -12.48 -9.38 6.67
N ARG A 89 -12.38 -9.31 5.34
CA ARG A 89 -13.30 -9.98 4.41
C ARG A 89 -13.21 -11.51 4.47
N GLU A 90 -12.02 -12.05 4.66
CA GLU A 90 -11.76 -13.49 4.73
C GLU A 90 -11.91 -14.07 6.15
N LEU A 91 -12.49 -13.31 7.09
CA LEU A 91 -12.75 -13.70 8.48
C LEU A 91 -11.47 -14.11 9.26
N VAL A 92 -10.30 -13.60 8.86
CA VAL A 92 -9.02 -13.90 9.53
C VAL A 92 -9.02 -13.40 10.97
N PHE A 93 -9.72 -12.29 11.27
CA PHE A 93 -9.82 -11.74 12.63
C PHE A 93 -10.43 -12.73 13.63
N GLU A 94 -11.33 -13.60 13.17
CA GLU A 94 -11.94 -14.64 14.02
C GLU A 94 -10.95 -15.74 14.43
N GLN A 95 -9.82 -15.86 13.70
CA GLN A 95 -8.81 -16.91 13.91
C GLN A 95 -7.45 -16.34 14.31
N ASP A 96 -7.29 -15.02 14.30
CA ASP A 96 -6.02 -14.38 14.63
C ASP A 96 -5.62 -14.67 16.09
N PRO A 97 -4.42 -15.20 16.33
CA PRO A 97 -4.02 -15.64 17.67
C PRO A 97 -3.91 -14.49 18.68
N THR A 98 -3.56 -13.28 18.24
CA THR A 98 -3.45 -12.09 19.10
C THR A 98 -4.84 -11.64 19.54
N ILE A 99 -5.78 -11.56 18.60
CA ILE A 99 -7.18 -11.19 18.88
C ILE A 99 -7.83 -12.24 19.81
N GLN A 100 -7.67 -13.53 19.48
CA GLN A 100 -8.23 -14.61 20.27
C GLN A 100 -7.64 -14.67 21.68
N SER A 101 -6.34 -14.47 21.83
CA SER A 101 -5.68 -14.39 23.16
C SER A 101 -6.24 -13.23 24.00
N ALA A 102 -6.47 -12.06 23.38
CA ALA A 102 -7.04 -10.91 24.03
C ALA A 102 -8.49 -11.17 24.52
N PHE A 103 -9.31 -11.80 23.70
CA PHE A 103 -10.69 -12.15 24.07
C PHE A 103 -10.75 -13.23 25.16
N GLN A 104 -9.92 -14.27 25.05
CA GLN A 104 -9.80 -15.31 26.09
C GLN A 104 -9.34 -14.71 27.43
N TYR A 105 -8.37 -13.80 27.40
CA TYR A 105 -7.93 -13.09 28.59
C TYR A 105 -9.08 -12.30 29.24
N ALA A 106 -9.87 -11.55 28.45
CA ALA A 106 -11.02 -10.80 28.95
C ALA A 106 -12.06 -11.71 29.63
N GLN A 107 -12.39 -12.83 29.01
CA GLN A 107 -13.34 -13.81 29.54
C GLN A 107 -12.83 -14.45 30.84
N ALA A 108 -11.59 -14.94 30.83
CA ALA A 108 -10.99 -15.62 31.98
C ALA A 108 -10.83 -14.71 33.21
N ASN A 109 -10.62 -13.41 33.00
CA ASN A 109 -10.39 -12.43 34.07
C ASN A 109 -11.59 -11.52 34.33
N HIS A 110 -12.74 -11.78 33.71
CA HIS A 110 -13.94 -10.95 33.80
C HIS A 110 -13.69 -9.46 33.52
N LYS A 111 -12.89 -9.20 32.45
CA LYS A 111 -12.52 -7.87 32.01
C LYS A 111 -13.33 -7.43 30.79
N LYS A 112 -13.39 -6.12 30.57
CA LYS A 112 -14.03 -5.53 29.40
C LYS A 112 -13.07 -5.49 28.23
N VAL A 113 -13.63 -5.48 27.04
CA VAL A 113 -12.92 -5.27 25.76
C VAL A 113 -13.33 -3.91 25.22
N HIS A 114 -12.35 -3.06 24.91
CA HIS A 114 -12.54 -1.74 24.37
C HIS A 114 -11.92 -1.65 22.99
N PHE A 115 -12.71 -1.34 21.97
CA PHE A 115 -12.25 -0.97 20.65
C PHE A 115 -12.18 0.55 20.54
N MET A 116 -11.05 1.10 20.14
CA MET A 116 -10.91 2.53 19.93
C MET A 116 -10.18 2.84 18.62
N GLY A 117 -10.58 3.91 17.94
CA GLY A 117 -9.97 4.33 16.68
C GLY A 117 -10.90 5.19 15.84
N LEU A 118 -10.41 5.57 14.66
CA LEU A 118 -11.08 6.47 13.74
C LEU A 118 -12.25 5.76 13.03
N LEU A 119 -13.46 6.28 13.24
CA LEU A 119 -14.70 5.74 12.70
C LEU A 119 -15.04 6.43 11.37
N SER A 120 -14.49 5.94 10.28
CA SER A 120 -14.79 6.37 8.91
C SER A 120 -14.42 5.30 7.88
N ASP A 121 -14.75 5.54 6.63
CA ASP A 121 -14.33 4.73 5.46
C ASP A 121 -13.18 5.37 4.66
N GLY A 122 -12.60 6.46 5.16
CA GLY A 122 -11.53 7.19 4.47
C GLY A 122 -10.27 6.38 4.20
N GLY A 123 -10.01 5.31 4.97
CA GLY A 123 -8.93 4.36 4.68
C GLY A 123 -7.51 4.92 4.84
N VAL A 124 -7.34 6.08 5.48
CA VAL A 124 -6.03 6.71 5.71
C VAL A 124 -5.39 6.24 7.01
N HIS A 125 -6.15 6.18 8.09
CA HIS A 125 -5.68 5.76 9.42
C HIS A 125 -6.37 4.49 9.93
N ALA A 126 -7.62 4.30 9.57
CA ALA A 126 -8.47 3.17 9.92
C ALA A 126 -9.54 2.98 8.84
N HIS A 127 -10.33 1.94 8.98
CA HIS A 127 -11.52 1.73 8.15
C HIS A 127 -12.63 1.11 9.00
N ILE A 128 -13.87 1.59 8.85
CA ILE A 128 -15.03 1.12 9.61
C ILE A 128 -15.23 -0.40 9.52
N ASN A 129 -14.93 -1.01 8.36
CA ASN A 129 -15.04 -2.47 8.18
C ASN A 129 -14.09 -3.25 9.09
N HIS A 130 -12.94 -2.68 9.48
CA HIS A 130 -12.01 -3.32 10.42
C HIS A 130 -12.63 -3.39 11.82
N LEU A 131 -13.29 -2.31 12.26
CA LEU A 131 -14.03 -2.30 13.53
C LEU A 131 -15.20 -3.30 13.49
N MET A 132 -15.97 -3.33 12.40
CA MET A 132 -17.08 -4.27 12.24
C MET A 132 -16.58 -5.72 12.31
N ALA A 133 -15.47 -6.04 11.64
CA ALA A 133 -14.85 -7.37 11.70
C ALA A 133 -14.35 -7.73 13.11
N LEU A 134 -13.83 -6.77 13.88
CA LEU A 134 -13.48 -6.99 15.30
C LEU A 134 -14.71 -7.28 16.16
N CYS A 135 -15.83 -6.59 15.92
CA CYS A 135 -17.09 -6.86 16.60
C CYS A 135 -17.63 -8.27 16.28
N ASP A 136 -17.54 -8.69 15.01
CA ASP A 136 -17.95 -10.04 14.58
C ASP A 136 -17.06 -11.12 15.20
N ALA A 137 -15.74 -10.90 15.20
CA ALA A 137 -14.79 -11.80 15.87
C ALA A 137 -15.06 -11.91 17.39
N ALA A 138 -15.40 -10.80 18.04
CA ALA A 138 -15.77 -10.81 19.46
C ALA A 138 -17.07 -11.59 19.71
N LYS A 139 -18.08 -11.44 18.85
CA LYS A 139 -19.31 -12.23 18.89
C LYS A 139 -19.04 -13.71 18.70
N THR A 140 -18.24 -14.08 17.69
CA THR A 140 -17.85 -15.47 17.43
C THR A 140 -17.09 -16.08 18.62
N ALA A 141 -16.29 -15.28 19.32
CA ALA A 141 -15.63 -15.68 20.56
C ALA A 141 -16.58 -15.79 21.79
N GLY A 142 -17.86 -15.43 21.64
CA GLY A 142 -18.87 -15.51 22.69
C GLY A 142 -18.92 -14.32 23.64
N LEU A 143 -18.31 -13.19 23.29
CA LEU A 143 -18.42 -11.93 24.04
C LEU A 143 -19.77 -11.24 23.75
N THR A 144 -20.33 -10.60 24.78
CA THR A 144 -21.63 -9.91 24.71
C THR A 144 -21.46 -8.40 24.57
N SER A 145 -22.54 -7.71 24.21
CA SER A 145 -22.58 -6.24 24.15
C SER A 145 -22.37 -5.53 25.49
N GLU A 146 -22.47 -6.27 26.61
CA GLU A 146 -22.15 -5.77 27.95
C GLU A 146 -20.66 -5.91 28.30
N GLN A 147 -19.90 -6.60 27.45
CA GLN A 147 -18.46 -6.85 27.62
C GLN A 147 -17.61 -6.10 26.59
N VAL A 148 -18.18 -5.73 25.43
CA VAL A 148 -17.48 -5.07 24.33
C VAL A 148 -17.95 -3.63 24.19
N PHE A 149 -17.02 -2.69 24.26
CA PHE A 149 -17.30 -1.26 24.20
C PHE A 149 -16.49 -0.57 23.10
N ILE A 150 -17.09 0.43 22.44
CA ILE A 150 -16.50 1.14 21.32
C ILE A 150 -16.33 2.61 21.70
N HIS A 151 -15.13 3.12 21.49
CA HIS A 151 -14.76 4.52 21.63
C HIS A 151 -14.46 5.08 20.24
N ALA A 152 -15.40 5.80 19.65
CA ALA A 152 -15.34 6.28 18.28
C ALA A 152 -14.57 7.60 18.20
N PHE A 153 -13.52 7.66 17.40
CA PHE A 153 -12.89 8.92 17.00
C PHE A 153 -13.51 9.37 15.69
N LEU A 154 -14.07 10.60 15.66
CA LEU A 154 -14.76 11.13 14.48
C LEU A 154 -13.75 11.80 13.54
N ASP A 155 -13.93 11.60 12.24
CA ASP A 155 -12.95 11.97 11.20
C ASP A 155 -13.08 13.44 10.75
N GLY A 156 -13.89 13.70 9.74
CA GLY A 156 -14.14 15.03 9.18
C GLY A 156 -12.94 15.71 8.51
N ARG A 157 -11.82 14.98 8.32
CA ARG A 157 -10.61 15.46 7.67
C ARG A 157 -10.25 14.64 6.44
N ASP A 158 -10.30 13.32 6.55
CA ASP A 158 -10.05 12.40 5.44
C ASP A 158 -11.37 12.01 4.76
N THR A 159 -12.51 12.42 5.31
CA THR A 159 -13.88 12.24 4.81
C THR A 159 -14.68 13.54 4.95
N ASP A 160 -15.95 13.50 4.54
CA ASP A 160 -16.88 14.65 4.70
C ASP A 160 -16.86 15.17 6.16
N PRO A 161 -16.69 16.50 6.36
CA PRO A 161 -16.67 17.09 7.70
C PRO A 161 -17.89 16.80 8.58
N ASN A 162 -19.03 16.42 8.00
CA ASN A 162 -20.27 16.06 8.69
C ASN A 162 -20.68 14.59 8.42
N GLY A 163 -19.72 13.74 8.00
CA GLY A 163 -19.97 12.33 7.66
C GLY A 163 -20.20 11.42 8.86
N GLY A 164 -19.81 11.83 10.07
CA GLY A 164 -19.82 11.01 11.28
C GLY A 164 -21.18 10.40 11.61
N ILE A 165 -22.28 11.10 11.33
CA ILE A 165 -23.64 10.57 11.53
C ILE A 165 -23.87 9.30 10.69
N SER A 166 -23.41 9.29 9.43
CA SER A 166 -23.60 8.14 8.54
C SER A 166 -22.79 6.93 9.03
N TYR A 167 -21.57 7.14 9.50
CA TYR A 167 -20.72 6.08 10.05
C TYR A 167 -21.25 5.52 11.37
N VAL A 168 -21.73 6.38 12.26
CA VAL A 168 -22.38 5.93 13.52
C VAL A 168 -23.66 5.14 13.23
N ASN A 169 -24.48 5.56 12.24
CA ASN A 169 -25.64 4.79 11.83
C ASN A 169 -25.26 3.41 11.27
N ALA A 170 -24.30 3.37 10.32
CA ALA A 170 -23.83 2.11 9.76
C ALA A 170 -23.28 1.15 10.84
N LEU A 171 -22.53 1.67 11.81
CA LEU A 171 -22.05 0.89 12.93
C LEU A 171 -23.22 0.39 13.81
N ASN A 172 -24.19 1.24 14.15
CA ASN A 172 -25.36 0.85 14.93
C ASN A 172 -26.18 -0.25 14.23
N GLU A 173 -26.39 -0.17 12.92
CA GLU A 173 -27.04 -1.21 12.13
C GLU A 173 -26.27 -2.53 12.17
N HIS A 174 -24.94 -2.49 12.02
CA HIS A 174 -24.09 -3.68 12.11
C HIS A 174 -24.17 -4.33 13.51
N LEU A 175 -24.13 -3.54 14.58
CA LEU A 175 -24.18 -4.02 15.96
C LEU A 175 -25.49 -4.71 16.32
N GLN A 176 -26.60 -4.51 15.58
CA GLN A 176 -27.84 -5.28 15.75
C GLN A 176 -27.66 -6.77 15.45
N GLN A 177 -26.71 -7.10 14.58
CA GLN A 177 -26.41 -8.47 14.16
C GLN A 177 -25.06 -8.97 14.70
N SER A 178 -24.29 -8.11 15.37
CA SER A 178 -22.97 -8.39 15.93
C SER A 178 -22.94 -8.19 17.44
N THR A 179 -21.81 -7.76 18.00
CA THR A 179 -21.69 -7.43 19.44
C THR A 179 -20.94 -6.11 19.62
N GLY A 180 -21.26 -5.42 20.71
CA GLY A 180 -20.61 -4.19 21.11
C GLY A 180 -21.60 -3.07 21.46
N THR A 181 -21.13 -2.10 22.24
CA THR A 181 -21.88 -0.92 22.68
C THR A 181 -21.02 0.31 22.50
N ILE A 182 -21.50 1.33 21.80
CA ILE A 182 -20.77 2.61 21.71
C ILE A 182 -20.78 3.26 23.10
N ALA A 183 -19.60 3.48 23.66
CA ALA A 183 -19.39 4.05 24.99
C ALA A 183 -19.02 5.52 24.97
N SER A 184 -18.35 5.98 23.91
CA SER A 184 -17.99 7.39 23.78
C SER A 184 -17.68 7.77 22.32
N ALA A 185 -17.70 9.08 22.05
CA ALA A 185 -17.20 9.65 20.80
C ALA A 185 -16.45 10.96 21.07
N ILE A 186 -15.45 11.25 20.21
CA ILE A 186 -14.62 12.45 20.29
C ILE A 186 -14.00 12.73 18.90
N GLY A 187 -13.83 14.00 18.55
CA GLY A 187 -13.15 14.38 17.33
C GLY A 187 -11.66 14.00 17.31
N ARG A 188 -11.16 13.62 16.16
CA ARG A 188 -9.75 13.20 15.97
C ARG A 188 -8.73 14.28 16.32
N TYR A 189 -9.13 15.55 16.32
CA TYR A 189 -8.29 16.68 16.75
C TYR A 189 -7.73 16.47 18.16
N TYR A 190 -8.51 15.82 19.04
CA TYR A 190 -8.13 15.51 20.42
C TYR A 190 -7.48 14.13 20.54
N ALA A 191 -8.12 13.10 19.99
CA ALA A 191 -7.75 11.71 20.21
C ALA A 191 -6.59 11.24 19.32
N MET A 192 -6.26 11.99 18.27
CA MET A 192 -5.29 11.61 17.25
C MET A 192 -4.27 12.73 16.97
N ASP A 193 -3.81 13.39 18.04
CA ASP A 193 -2.69 14.34 17.93
C ASP A 193 -1.39 13.60 17.56
N ARG A 194 -0.44 14.30 16.94
CA ARG A 194 0.90 13.80 16.60
C ARG A 194 1.99 14.85 16.77
N ASP A 195 1.63 15.99 17.38
CA ASP A 195 2.49 17.15 17.53
C ASP A 195 2.85 17.42 19.01
N ASN A 196 2.69 16.38 19.87
CA ASN A 196 2.93 16.42 21.32
C ASN A 196 2.09 17.49 22.05
N ARG A 197 0.86 17.71 21.57
CA ARG A 197 -0.10 18.61 22.20
C ARG A 197 -0.88 17.84 23.28
N TRP A 198 -0.18 17.53 24.37
CA TRP A 198 -0.70 16.67 25.44
C TRP A 198 -1.99 17.19 26.09
N GLU A 199 -2.24 18.51 26.02
CA GLU A 199 -3.52 19.09 26.42
C GLU A 199 -4.71 18.60 25.58
N ARG A 200 -4.48 18.22 24.32
CA ARG A 200 -5.52 17.60 23.46
C ARG A 200 -5.69 16.13 23.80
N VAL A 201 -4.58 15.43 23.94
CA VAL A 201 -4.59 14.00 24.30
C VAL A 201 -5.26 13.79 25.66
N GLN A 202 -5.08 14.72 26.60
CA GLN A 202 -5.74 14.70 27.90
C GLN A 202 -7.27 14.65 27.81
N GLU A 203 -7.89 15.39 26.88
CA GLU A 203 -9.33 15.37 26.65
C GLU A 203 -9.81 13.94 26.30
N ALA A 204 -9.09 13.29 25.37
CA ALA A 204 -9.39 11.90 25.00
C ALA A 204 -9.09 10.92 26.13
N TYR A 205 -7.97 11.06 26.82
CA TYR A 205 -7.58 10.22 27.95
C TYR A 205 -8.64 10.28 29.06
N ASN A 206 -9.08 11.49 29.44
CA ASN A 206 -10.10 11.67 30.49
C ASN A 206 -11.45 11.08 30.07
N LEU A 207 -11.84 11.23 28.80
CA LEU A 207 -13.05 10.59 28.28
C LEU A 207 -12.96 9.06 28.40
N LEU A 208 -11.85 8.49 27.96
CA LEU A 208 -11.64 7.03 27.88
C LEU A 208 -11.54 6.40 29.29
N THR A 209 -10.84 7.04 30.23
CA THR A 209 -10.51 6.43 31.53
C THR A 209 -11.43 6.89 32.66
N GLN A 210 -11.98 8.10 32.60
CA GLN A 210 -12.79 8.71 33.67
C GLN A 210 -14.23 8.99 33.23
N GLY A 211 -14.54 8.89 31.93
CA GLY A 211 -15.88 9.23 31.44
C GLY A 211 -16.20 10.73 31.51
N ILE A 212 -15.16 11.56 31.44
CA ILE A 212 -15.34 13.02 31.44
C ILE A 212 -15.68 13.48 30.03
N GLY A 213 -16.87 14.04 29.87
CA GLY A 213 -17.38 14.51 28.59
C GLY A 213 -18.82 14.98 28.69
N ILE A 214 -19.42 15.37 27.58
CA ILE A 214 -20.84 15.73 27.49
C ILE A 214 -21.66 14.44 27.63
N PRO A 215 -22.47 14.29 28.66
CA PRO A 215 -23.28 13.07 28.85
C PRO A 215 -24.38 13.00 27.80
N SER A 216 -24.56 11.81 27.19
CA SER A 216 -25.56 11.58 26.16
C SER A 216 -26.17 10.17 26.29
N GLU A 217 -27.46 10.07 26.08
CA GLU A 217 -28.17 8.80 25.87
C GLU A 217 -28.33 8.49 24.36
N ASP A 218 -28.22 9.50 23.49
CA ASP A 218 -28.33 9.40 22.03
C ASP A 218 -27.14 10.12 21.34
N LEU A 219 -26.18 9.32 20.87
CA LEU A 219 -24.97 9.84 20.21
C LEU A 219 -25.29 10.64 18.95
N LEU A 220 -26.26 10.18 18.13
CA LEU A 220 -26.62 10.86 16.89
C LEU A 220 -27.21 12.24 17.16
N ALA A 221 -28.04 12.37 18.20
CA ALA A 221 -28.57 13.66 18.62
C ALA A 221 -27.45 14.61 19.07
N SER A 222 -26.47 14.11 19.83
CA SER A 222 -25.34 14.92 20.30
C SER A 222 -24.42 15.37 19.17
N ILE A 223 -24.16 14.53 18.17
CA ILE A 223 -23.38 14.93 16.98
C ILE A 223 -24.13 15.99 16.15
N LYS A 224 -25.45 15.82 15.95
CA LYS A 224 -26.29 16.81 15.27
C LYS A 224 -26.28 18.16 15.98
N GLU A 225 -26.33 18.14 17.31
CA GLU A 225 -26.23 19.37 18.12
C GLU A 225 -24.87 20.05 17.93
N SER A 226 -23.77 19.29 17.90
CA SER A 226 -22.44 19.80 17.58
C SER A 226 -22.41 20.50 16.21
N TYR A 227 -22.99 19.87 15.18
CA TYR A 227 -23.05 20.47 13.82
C TYR A 227 -23.90 21.76 13.80
N SER A 228 -24.98 21.79 14.56
CA SER A 228 -25.84 23.00 14.66
C SER A 228 -25.08 24.21 15.23
N GLN A 229 -24.04 23.94 16.04
CA GLN A 229 -23.14 24.93 16.62
C GLN A 229 -21.91 25.23 15.72
N GLY A 230 -21.86 24.67 14.51
CA GLY A 230 -20.76 24.86 13.55
C GLY A 230 -19.51 24.03 13.89
N VAL A 231 -19.61 23.04 14.78
CA VAL A 231 -18.51 22.15 15.15
C VAL A 231 -18.66 20.84 14.40
N THR A 232 -17.76 20.60 13.44
CA THR A 232 -17.73 19.40 12.59
C THR A 232 -17.01 18.25 13.28
N ASP A 233 -17.04 17.04 12.67
CA ASP A 233 -16.53 15.80 13.22
C ASP A 233 -15.12 15.91 13.82
N GLU A 234 -14.18 16.51 13.09
CA GLU A 234 -12.79 16.64 13.54
C GLU A 234 -12.66 17.29 14.92
N PHE A 235 -13.57 18.22 15.25
CA PHE A 235 -13.51 19.07 16.44
C PHE A 235 -14.58 18.76 17.48
N VAL A 236 -15.38 17.70 17.30
CA VAL A 236 -16.41 17.31 18.26
C VAL A 236 -15.77 17.09 19.63
N LYS A 237 -16.33 17.76 20.63
CA LYS A 237 -15.91 17.65 22.04
C LYS A 237 -16.21 16.26 22.60
N PRO A 238 -15.51 15.80 23.67
CA PRO A 238 -15.79 14.52 24.28
C PRO A 238 -17.28 14.30 24.59
N ILE A 239 -17.87 13.24 24.04
CA ILE A 239 -19.24 12.78 24.32
C ILE A 239 -19.14 11.45 25.04
N VAL A 240 -19.69 11.34 26.24
CA VAL A 240 -19.76 10.09 26.99
C VAL A 240 -21.18 9.53 26.94
N MET A 241 -21.31 8.28 26.51
CA MET A 241 -22.60 7.59 26.53
C MET A 241 -22.92 7.14 27.94
N VAL A 242 -24.10 7.50 28.42
CA VAL A 242 -24.56 7.20 29.77
C VAL A 242 -25.76 6.26 29.77
N ASP A 243 -25.95 5.60 30.91
CA ASP A 243 -27.17 4.83 31.21
C ASP A 243 -28.31 5.76 31.73
N ALA A 244 -29.48 5.22 31.94
CA ALA A 244 -30.65 5.95 32.49
C ALA A 244 -30.43 6.57 33.89
N LYS A 245 -29.31 6.25 34.54
CA LYS A 245 -28.89 6.83 35.83
C LYS A 245 -27.81 7.89 35.67
N GLY A 246 -27.44 8.24 34.43
CA GLY A 246 -26.40 9.20 34.13
C GLY A 246 -24.96 8.68 34.33
N LYS A 247 -24.74 7.37 34.48
CA LYS A 247 -23.42 6.79 34.64
C LYS A 247 -22.83 6.44 33.26
N PRO A 248 -21.52 6.66 33.01
CA PRO A 248 -20.87 6.18 31.81
C PRO A 248 -21.13 4.69 31.56
N LYS A 249 -21.50 4.32 30.32
CA LYS A 249 -21.71 2.92 29.94
C LYS A 249 -20.47 2.10 30.16
N ALA A 250 -19.30 2.64 29.81
CA ALA A 250 -18.00 2.07 30.15
C ALA A 250 -16.89 3.11 30.14
N THR A 251 -15.86 2.83 30.92
CA THR A 251 -14.54 3.48 30.90
C THR A 251 -13.49 2.40 30.96
N ILE A 252 -12.30 2.70 30.42
CA ILE A 252 -11.14 1.79 30.44
C ILE A 252 -10.58 1.74 31.86
N GLN A 253 -10.44 0.55 32.42
CA GLN A 253 -9.96 0.31 33.77
C GLN A 253 -8.74 -0.62 33.78
N GLU A 254 -8.02 -0.68 34.90
CA GLU A 254 -6.91 -1.61 35.10
C GLU A 254 -7.28 -3.06 34.74
N GLY A 255 -6.47 -3.66 33.91
CA GLY A 255 -6.61 -5.03 33.46
C GLY A 255 -7.61 -5.22 32.32
N ASP A 256 -8.25 -4.17 31.81
CA ASP A 256 -9.11 -4.30 30.65
C ASP A 256 -8.30 -4.55 29.36
N VAL A 257 -8.96 -5.12 28.36
CA VAL A 257 -8.43 -5.27 27.02
C VAL A 257 -8.75 -4.02 26.22
N VAL A 258 -7.74 -3.47 25.54
CA VAL A 258 -7.92 -2.36 24.60
C VAL A 258 -7.36 -2.76 23.25
N ILE A 259 -8.16 -2.69 22.19
CA ILE A 259 -7.71 -2.86 20.80
C ILE A 259 -7.84 -1.53 20.06
N CYS A 260 -6.71 -0.90 19.74
CA CYS A 260 -6.67 0.29 18.89
C CYS A 260 -6.64 -0.15 17.43
N PHE A 261 -7.74 0.10 16.69
CA PHE A 261 -7.89 -0.42 15.33
C PHE A 261 -7.35 0.52 14.22
N ASN A 262 -6.70 1.61 14.59
CA ASN A 262 -5.93 2.39 13.61
C ASN A 262 -4.73 1.57 13.12
N PHE A 263 -4.55 1.49 11.79
CA PHE A 263 -3.39 0.78 11.21
C PHE A 263 -2.23 1.74 10.87
N ARG A 264 -2.51 3.02 10.59
CA ARG A 264 -1.45 4.02 10.42
C ARG A 264 -0.94 4.48 11.78
N THR A 265 0.37 4.46 11.94
CA THR A 265 1.04 4.52 13.23
C THR A 265 1.12 5.91 13.87
N ASP A 266 1.27 6.97 13.04
CA ASP A 266 1.65 8.31 13.47
C ASP A 266 0.68 8.95 14.49
N ARG A 267 -0.62 8.78 14.31
CA ARG A 267 -1.66 9.40 15.13
C ARG A 267 -2.26 8.49 16.21
N GLY A 268 -1.92 7.19 16.22
CA GLY A 268 -2.27 6.27 17.31
C GLY A 268 -1.23 6.25 18.43
N ARG A 269 -0.05 6.83 18.17
CA ARG A 269 1.12 6.74 19.06
C ARG A 269 0.92 7.45 20.38
N GLU A 270 0.50 8.71 20.37
CA GLU A 270 0.42 9.53 21.58
C GLU A 270 -0.63 9.05 22.58
N ILE A 271 -1.82 8.68 22.12
CA ILE A 271 -2.85 8.11 23.03
C ILE A 271 -2.40 6.76 23.59
N THR A 272 -1.65 5.95 22.81
CA THR A 272 -1.04 4.71 23.30
C THR A 272 0.01 4.99 24.37
N ILE A 273 0.88 6.00 24.18
CA ILE A 273 1.87 6.42 25.18
C ILE A 273 1.17 6.82 26.49
N ALA A 274 0.17 7.67 26.41
CA ALA A 274 -0.56 8.16 27.58
C ALA A 274 -1.28 7.03 28.34
N LEU A 275 -1.84 6.04 27.63
CA LEU A 275 -2.55 4.94 28.25
C LEU A 275 -1.63 3.84 28.80
N THR A 276 -0.39 3.66 28.25
CA THR A 276 0.40 2.45 28.54
C THR A 276 1.87 2.66 28.84
N GLN A 277 2.51 3.77 28.41
CA GLN A 277 3.98 3.87 28.43
C GLN A 277 4.51 4.88 29.42
N GLN A 278 3.90 6.07 29.52
CA GLN A 278 4.49 7.19 30.24
C GLN A 278 3.46 7.96 31.09
N GLU A 279 3.87 8.35 32.29
CA GLU A 279 3.10 9.25 33.14
C GLU A 279 3.31 10.72 32.72
N PHE A 280 2.21 11.49 32.71
CA PHE A 280 2.21 12.94 32.45
C PHE A 280 1.56 13.67 33.63
N PRO A 281 2.28 13.95 34.71
CA PRO A 281 1.70 14.53 35.92
C PRO A 281 1.07 15.91 35.70
N GLU A 282 1.62 16.71 34.80
CA GLU A 282 1.10 18.03 34.44
C GLU A 282 -0.30 17.97 33.83
N TYR A 283 -0.61 16.85 33.16
CA TYR A 283 -1.89 16.57 32.54
C TYR A 283 -2.72 15.52 33.29
N GLN A 284 -2.28 15.11 34.49
CA GLN A 284 -2.93 14.10 35.32
C GLN A 284 -3.21 12.76 34.59
N MET A 285 -2.36 12.42 33.61
CA MET A 285 -2.45 11.14 32.89
C MET A 285 -1.44 10.15 33.46
N LYS A 286 -1.91 8.91 33.74
CA LYS A 286 -1.12 7.80 34.24
C LYS A 286 -1.31 6.57 33.36
N PRO A 287 -0.25 5.83 33.03
CA PRO A 287 -0.38 4.54 32.38
C PRO A 287 -1.21 3.58 33.21
N LEU A 288 -2.05 2.82 32.53
CA LEU A 288 -2.82 1.72 33.09
C LEU A 288 -2.18 0.38 32.72
N SER A 289 -2.29 -0.60 33.61
CA SER A 289 -1.88 -1.98 33.30
C SER A 289 -2.97 -2.63 32.42
N LEU A 290 -2.86 -2.51 31.13
CA LEU A 290 -3.84 -2.98 30.16
C LEU A 290 -3.33 -4.20 29.37
N HIS A 291 -4.25 -5.03 28.90
CA HIS A 291 -3.97 -5.95 27.80
C HIS A 291 -4.16 -5.16 26.49
N TYR A 292 -3.10 -4.47 26.06
CA TYR A 292 -3.18 -3.50 24.97
C TYR A 292 -2.72 -4.09 23.64
N VAL A 293 -3.53 -3.92 22.62
CA VAL A 293 -3.32 -4.45 21.27
C VAL A 293 -3.46 -3.33 20.25
N THR A 294 -2.57 -3.30 19.28
CA THR A 294 -2.63 -2.38 18.13
C THR A 294 -2.77 -3.16 16.82
N MET A 295 -3.36 -2.52 15.82
CA MET A 295 -3.49 -3.12 14.50
C MET A 295 -2.13 -3.38 13.87
N THR A 296 -1.21 -2.41 13.96
CA THR A 296 0.17 -2.46 13.46
C THR A 296 1.14 -2.00 14.54
N ALA A 297 2.44 -2.21 14.37
CA ALA A 297 3.45 -1.74 15.31
C ALA A 297 3.60 -0.20 15.25
N TYR A 298 3.09 0.52 16.26
CA TYR A 298 3.19 1.98 16.31
C TYR A 298 4.59 2.48 16.69
N ASP A 299 5.28 1.73 17.52
CA ASP A 299 6.66 1.97 17.91
C ASP A 299 7.27 0.67 18.46
N GLU A 300 8.44 0.30 17.98
CA GLU A 300 9.15 -0.93 18.39
C GLU A 300 9.66 -0.88 19.83
N THR A 301 9.71 0.31 20.43
CA THR A 301 10.14 0.51 21.81
C THR A 301 9.02 0.35 22.84
N PHE A 302 7.76 0.28 22.39
CA PHE A 302 6.62 0.12 23.30
C PHE A 302 6.66 -1.20 24.04
N LYS A 303 6.41 -1.14 25.34
CA LYS A 303 6.36 -2.32 26.21
C LYS A 303 4.95 -2.77 26.45
N ASN A 304 4.74 -4.09 26.51
CA ASN A 304 3.44 -4.70 26.81
C ASN A 304 2.34 -4.31 25.82
N VAL A 305 2.69 -4.00 24.57
CA VAL A 305 1.75 -3.77 23.47
C VAL A 305 1.87 -4.95 22.51
N GLN A 306 0.76 -5.61 22.25
CA GLN A 306 0.67 -6.68 21.25
C GLN A 306 0.26 -6.10 19.90
N VAL A 307 0.65 -6.75 18.83
CA VAL A 307 0.44 -6.27 17.45
C VAL A 307 -0.24 -7.39 16.64
N ILE A 308 -1.36 -7.06 15.98
CA ILE A 308 -2.10 -8.01 15.13
C ILE A 308 -1.33 -8.22 13.83
N PHE A 309 -1.06 -7.16 13.09
CA PHE A 309 -0.35 -7.22 11.82
C PHE A 309 1.10 -6.77 12.00
N GLN A 310 1.99 -7.73 12.18
CA GLN A 310 3.42 -7.45 12.22
C GLN A 310 3.91 -6.94 10.87
N LYS A 311 4.94 -6.09 10.89
CA LYS A 311 5.62 -5.65 9.67
C LYS A 311 6.27 -6.87 9.00
N GLU A 312 5.90 -7.14 7.77
CA GLU A 312 6.53 -8.19 6.99
C GLU A 312 7.85 -7.68 6.41
N ASN A 313 8.94 -8.35 6.76
CA ASN A 313 10.20 -8.16 6.05
C ASN A 313 10.13 -8.97 4.75
N LEU A 314 10.24 -8.29 3.62
CA LEU A 314 10.28 -8.95 2.33
C LEU A 314 11.64 -9.63 2.15
N THR A 315 11.68 -10.92 2.44
CA THR A 315 12.82 -11.81 2.19
C THR A 315 12.61 -12.59 0.89
N GLN A 316 13.67 -13.24 0.40
CA GLN A 316 13.64 -14.04 -0.82
C GLN A 316 13.10 -13.28 -2.03
N THR A 317 13.52 -12.01 -2.15
CA THR A 317 13.28 -11.20 -3.35
C THR A 317 14.15 -11.72 -4.50
N LEU A 318 13.82 -11.30 -5.73
CA LEU A 318 14.61 -11.68 -6.92
C LEU A 318 16.10 -11.34 -6.74
N GLY A 319 16.40 -10.11 -6.26
CA GLY A 319 17.77 -9.69 -6.01
C GLY A 319 18.52 -10.57 -5.00
N GLN A 320 17.85 -10.96 -3.92
CA GLN A 320 18.41 -11.87 -2.92
C GLN A 320 18.63 -13.28 -3.51
N THR A 321 17.64 -13.81 -4.21
CA THR A 321 17.74 -15.14 -4.83
C THR A 321 18.88 -15.20 -5.86
N LEU A 322 19.07 -14.14 -6.66
CA LEU A 322 20.18 -14.03 -7.60
C LEU A 322 21.54 -14.06 -6.88
N ALA A 323 21.70 -13.31 -5.81
CA ALA A 323 22.92 -13.26 -5.00
C ALA A 323 23.23 -14.63 -4.37
N GLU A 324 22.25 -15.31 -3.79
CA GLU A 324 22.39 -16.64 -3.20
C GLU A 324 22.83 -17.71 -4.22
N HIS A 325 22.54 -17.48 -5.52
CA HIS A 325 22.98 -18.32 -6.62
C HIS A 325 24.22 -17.80 -7.37
N ASN A 326 24.94 -16.84 -6.77
CA ASN A 326 26.15 -16.21 -7.33
C ASN A 326 25.94 -15.60 -8.72
N LYS A 327 24.74 -15.03 -8.97
CA LYS A 327 24.41 -14.34 -10.20
C LYS A 327 24.72 -12.85 -10.08
N THR A 328 25.33 -12.31 -11.12
CA THR A 328 25.60 -10.87 -11.24
C THR A 328 24.34 -10.14 -11.71
N GLN A 329 24.10 -8.94 -11.17
CA GLN A 329 22.91 -8.17 -11.50
C GLN A 329 23.19 -6.68 -11.59
N VAL A 330 22.45 -5.98 -12.46
CA VAL A 330 22.52 -4.53 -12.64
C VAL A 330 21.15 -3.89 -12.49
N ARG A 331 21.10 -2.78 -11.74
CA ARG A 331 19.94 -1.88 -11.61
C ARG A 331 20.29 -0.59 -12.33
N ILE A 332 19.44 -0.15 -13.24
CA ILE A 332 19.69 1.09 -13.99
C ILE A 332 18.40 1.88 -14.20
N ALA A 333 18.45 3.16 -13.84
CA ALA A 333 17.40 4.14 -14.13
C ALA A 333 17.97 5.56 -14.04
N GLU A 334 17.18 6.54 -14.45
CA GLU A 334 17.45 7.94 -14.12
C GLU A 334 16.98 8.30 -12.70
N THR A 335 17.38 9.48 -12.19
CA THR A 335 17.20 9.91 -10.80
C THR A 335 15.76 9.71 -10.29
N GLU A 336 14.74 10.05 -11.10
CA GLU A 336 13.32 9.95 -10.74
C GLU A 336 12.86 8.51 -10.45
N LYS A 337 13.45 7.53 -11.10
CA LYS A 337 13.06 6.12 -10.97
C LYS A 337 14.16 5.23 -10.38
N TYR A 338 15.26 5.82 -9.94
CA TYR A 338 16.34 5.05 -9.31
C TYR A 338 15.91 4.33 -8.02
N PRO A 339 15.17 4.96 -7.09
CA PRO A 339 14.65 4.25 -5.92
C PRO A 339 13.74 3.07 -6.28
N HIS A 340 13.03 3.15 -7.40
CA HIS A 340 12.11 2.10 -7.84
C HIS A 340 12.84 0.83 -8.24
N VAL A 341 13.89 0.92 -9.04
CA VAL A 341 14.70 -0.24 -9.44
C VAL A 341 15.67 -0.72 -8.37
N THR A 342 15.88 0.06 -7.29
CA THR A 342 16.77 -0.28 -6.16
C THR A 342 15.98 -0.62 -4.92
N PHE A 343 15.63 0.35 -4.09
CA PHE A 343 14.96 0.19 -2.80
C PHE A 343 13.65 -0.61 -2.90
N PHE A 344 12.70 -0.17 -3.74
CA PHE A 344 11.40 -0.83 -3.86
C PHE A 344 11.52 -2.22 -4.50
N PHE A 345 12.26 -2.36 -5.57
CA PHE A 345 12.49 -3.67 -6.21
C PHE A 345 13.22 -4.66 -5.28
N SER A 346 14.04 -4.17 -4.37
CA SER A 346 14.74 -4.99 -3.36
C SER A 346 13.91 -5.24 -2.10
N GLY A 347 12.61 -4.91 -2.12
CA GLY A 347 11.70 -5.17 -0.98
C GLY A 347 11.91 -4.24 0.21
N GLY A 348 12.36 -3.01 -0.02
CA GLY A 348 12.64 -2.01 1.03
C GLY A 348 14.06 -2.07 1.58
N ARG A 349 14.98 -2.75 0.89
CA ARG A 349 16.39 -2.85 1.25
C ARG A 349 17.21 -1.77 0.54
N GLU A 350 18.00 -1.00 1.29
CA GLU A 350 18.89 0.04 0.76
C GLU A 350 20.22 -0.53 0.25
N GLU A 351 20.80 -1.49 0.98
CA GLU A 351 22.11 -2.04 0.66
C GLU A 351 22.05 -2.92 -0.59
N GLU A 352 23.10 -2.86 -1.39
CA GLU A 352 23.30 -3.74 -2.54
C GLU A 352 23.39 -5.21 -2.11
N PHE A 353 22.87 -6.11 -2.94
CA PHE A 353 23.13 -7.54 -2.80
C PHE A 353 24.53 -7.88 -3.32
N GLU A 354 25.09 -9.01 -2.90
CA GLU A 354 26.33 -9.51 -3.48
C GLU A 354 26.16 -9.74 -4.98
N GLY A 355 27.11 -9.22 -5.77
CA GLY A 355 27.04 -9.25 -7.24
C GLY A 355 26.10 -8.21 -7.87
N GLU A 356 25.48 -7.33 -7.08
CA GLU A 356 24.67 -6.21 -7.58
C GLU A 356 25.55 -4.99 -7.87
N ARG A 357 25.26 -4.33 -8.98
CA ARG A 357 25.80 -3.01 -9.34
C ARG A 357 24.66 -2.08 -9.72
N ARG A 358 24.82 -0.81 -9.43
CA ARG A 358 23.82 0.23 -9.67
C ARG A 358 24.37 1.30 -10.60
N ILE A 359 23.60 1.66 -11.62
CA ILE A 359 23.92 2.70 -12.59
C ILE A 359 22.84 3.78 -12.48
N LEU A 360 23.23 4.94 -11.98
CA LEU A 360 22.37 6.12 -11.89
C LEU A 360 22.71 7.09 -13.02
N ILE A 361 21.72 7.45 -13.82
CA ILE A 361 21.82 8.51 -14.81
C ILE A 361 21.05 9.73 -14.28
N PRO A 362 21.68 10.91 -14.16
CA PRO A 362 20.96 12.10 -13.70
C PRO A 362 19.78 12.46 -14.61
N SER A 363 18.61 12.72 -14.02
CA SER A 363 17.48 13.28 -14.76
C SER A 363 17.77 14.72 -15.21
N PRO A 364 17.17 15.22 -16.31
CA PRO A 364 17.39 16.56 -16.79
C PRO A 364 16.86 17.60 -15.80
N LYS A 365 17.60 18.70 -15.64
CA LYS A 365 17.25 19.80 -14.71
C LYS A 365 16.31 20.80 -15.39
N VAL A 366 15.08 20.36 -15.66
CA VAL A 366 14.00 21.18 -16.23
C VAL A 366 12.90 21.39 -15.20
N ALA A 367 12.05 22.39 -15.39
CA ALA A 367 10.95 22.68 -14.46
C ALA A 367 9.89 21.56 -14.50
N THR A 368 9.55 21.11 -15.70
CA THR A 368 8.62 20.00 -15.97
C THR A 368 9.14 19.20 -17.17
N TYR A 369 8.86 17.90 -17.21
CA TYR A 369 9.48 17.01 -18.21
C TYR A 369 8.85 17.10 -19.61
N ASP A 370 7.75 17.81 -19.80
CA ASP A 370 7.24 18.17 -21.12
C ASP A 370 8.18 19.11 -21.90
N LEU A 371 9.07 19.81 -21.19
CA LEU A 371 10.10 20.65 -21.80
C LEU A 371 11.28 19.82 -22.37
N GLN A 372 11.44 18.59 -21.93
CA GLN A 372 12.46 17.65 -22.40
C GLN A 372 11.94 16.21 -22.32
N PRO A 373 11.00 15.79 -23.22
CA PRO A 373 10.32 14.50 -23.15
C PRO A 373 11.24 13.28 -23.29
N GLU A 374 12.38 13.43 -23.96
CA GLU A 374 13.41 12.39 -24.06
C GLU A 374 14.07 12.10 -22.69
N MET A 375 13.96 13.01 -21.73
CA MET A 375 14.54 12.88 -20.39
C MET A 375 15.99 12.36 -20.47
N SER A 376 16.31 11.28 -19.75
CA SER A 376 17.64 10.66 -19.79
C SER A 376 17.67 9.28 -20.49
N ALA A 377 16.63 8.94 -21.27
CA ALA A 377 16.51 7.63 -21.91
C ALA A 377 17.70 7.27 -22.78
N HIS A 378 18.24 8.22 -23.56
CA HIS A 378 19.43 7.98 -24.39
C HIS A 378 20.68 7.67 -23.54
N GLY A 379 20.86 8.38 -22.43
CA GLY A 379 21.96 8.15 -21.48
C GLY A 379 21.90 6.76 -20.83
N ILE A 380 20.68 6.34 -20.42
CA ILE A 380 20.41 4.99 -19.90
C ILE A 380 20.75 3.95 -20.96
N THR A 381 20.27 4.13 -22.18
CA THR A 381 20.52 3.23 -23.32
C THR A 381 22.00 3.06 -23.59
N ASP A 382 22.75 4.15 -23.69
CA ASP A 382 24.18 4.09 -23.94
C ASP A 382 24.98 3.42 -22.83
N ALA A 383 24.59 3.68 -21.57
CA ALA A 383 25.21 3.07 -20.40
C ALA A 383 24.99 1.56 -20.37
N ILE A 384 23.72 1.12 -20.52
CA ILE A 384 23.40 -0.31 -20.39
C ILE A 384 23.93 -1.12 -21.58
N CYS A 385 23.89 -0.59 -22.82
CA CYS A 385 24.46 -1.26 -23.98
C CYS A 385 25.96 -1.49 -23.81
N LYS A 386 26.69 -0.51 -23.29
CA LYS A 386 28.11 -0.68 -22.94
C LYS A 386 28.33 -1.73 -21.87
N ASP A 387 27.50 -1.74 -20.84
CA ASP A 387 27.59 -2.68 -19.73
C ASP A 387 27.28 -4.12 -20.18
N MET A 388 26.26 -4.33 -21.01
CA MET A 388 25.92 -5.61 -21.62
C MET A 388 27.09 -6.25 -22.38
N VAL A 389 27.87 -5.41 -23.10
CA VAL A 389 29.04 -5.88 -23.85
C VAL A 389 30.23 -6.12 -22.93
N ALA A 390 30.52 -5.19 -22.01
CA ALA A 390 31.77 -5.20 -21.25
C ALA A 390 31.71 -6.16 -20.05
N HIS A 391 30.60 -6.25 -19.35
CA HIS A 391 30.47 -6.99 -18.09
C HIS A 391 29.52 -8.17 -18.16
N GLN A 392 28.61 -8.18 -19.11
CA GLN A 392 27.68 -9.28 -19.37
C GLN A 392 26.93 -9.79 -18.10
N PRO A 393 26.27 -8.92 -17.31
CA PRO A 393 25.58 -9.35 -16.09
C PRO A 393 24.50 -10.41 -16.40
N ASP A 394 24.29 -11.33 -15.46
CA ASP A 394 23.27 -12.38 -15.63
C ASP A 394 21.85 -11.82 -15.62
N PHE A 395 21.60 -10.73 -14.86
CA PHE A 395 20.31 -10.06 -14.78
C PHE A 395 20.44 -8.55 -14.88
N ILE A 396 19.53 -7.92 -15.61
CA ILE A 396 19.40 -6.46 -15.72
C ILE A 396 17.96 -6.08 -15.36
N CYS A 397 17.79 -5.08 -14.47
CA CYS A 397 16.54 -4.37 -14.26
C CYS A 397 16.72 -2.92 -14.70
N LEU A 398 16.05 -2.55 -15.78
CA LEU A 398 16.12 -1.22 -16.38
C LEU A 398 14.74 -0.58 -16.37
N ASN A 399 14.67 0.71 -15.98
CA ASN A 399 13.46 1.51 -16.07
C ASN A 399 13.68 2.72 -17.00
N PHE A 400 12.73 2.93 -17.92
CA PHE A 400 12.57 4.16 -18.69
C PHE A 400 11.41 4.96 -18.09
N ALA A 401 11.71 6.10 -17.49
CA ALA A 401 10.78 6.94 -16.74
C ALA A 401 9.81 7.73 -17.62
N ASN A 402 10.11 7.90 -18.89
CA ASN A 402 9.54 8.92 -19.75
C ASN A 402 8.01 8.87 -19.87
N PRO A 403 7.34 7.71 -20.17
CA PRO A 403 5.90 7.71 -20.39
C PRO A 403 5.15 8.17 -19.13
N ASP A 404 5.62 7.80 -17.94
CA ASP A 404 5.00 8.19 -16.67
C ASP A 404 5.28 9.64 -16.31
N MET A 405 6.56 10.02 -16.23
CA MET A 405 6.96 11.34 -15.74
C MET A 405 6.48 12.48 -16.66
N VAL A 406 6.49 12.27 -17.99
CA VAL A 406 5.90 13.22 -18.93
C VAL A 406 4.38 13.15 -18.89
N GLY A 407 3.79 11.97 -18.68
CA GLY A 407 2.35 11.76 -18.48
C GLY A 407 1.77 12.65 -17.39
N HIS A 408 2.45 12.76 -16.28
CA HIS A 408 2.05 13.63 -15.16
C HIS A 408 1.98 15.12 -15.50
N THR A 409 2.60 15.58 -16.60
CA THR A 409 2.52 16.97 -17.04
C THR A 409 1.18 17.29 -17.74
N GLY A 410 0.49 16.28 -18.25
CA GLY A 410 -0.75 16.44 -19.02
C GLY A 410 -0.57 16.98 -20.42
N VAL A 411 0.67 17.15 -20.92
CA VAL A 411 0.96 17.71 -22.24
C VAL A 411 1.00 16.60 -23.28
N PHE A 412 -0.12 16.32 -23.93
CA PHE A 412 -0.33 15.18 -24.84
C PHE A 412 0.80 14.98 -25.86
N ASN A 413 1.18 16.03 -26.58
CA ASN A 413 2.23 15.92 -27.63
C ASN A 413 3.62 15.60 -27.04
N ALA A 414 3.91 16.04 -25.83
CA ALA A 414 5.15 15.70 -25.15
C ALA A 414 5.15 14.22 -24.73
N VAL A 415 4.02 13.70 -24.29
CA VAL A 415 3.87 12.26 -23.98
C VAL A 415 4.05 11.41 -25.24
N VAL A 416 3.47 11.81 -26.37
CA VAL A 416 3.71 11.14 -27.67
C VAL A 416 5.20 11.08 -27.98
N GLN A 417 5.93 12.19 -27.83
CA GLN A 417 7.38 12.24 -28.07
C GLN A 417 8.15 11.37 -27.08
N ALA A 418 7.75 11.34 -25.80
CA ALA A 418 8.34 10.50 -24.76
C ALA A 418 8.22 9.00 -25.12
N VAL A 419 7.03 8.56 -25.54
CA VAL A 419 6.78 7.17 -25.94
C VAL A 419 7.59 6.79 -27.18
N GLN A 420 7.67 7.68 -28.20
CA GLN A 420 8.50 7.46 -29.38
C GLN A 420 10.00 7.34 -29.05
N THR A 421 10.48 8.16 -28.11
CA THR A 421 11.87 8.09 -27.62
C THR A 421 12.16 6.75 -26.98
N VAL A 422 11.25 6.29 -26.12
CA VAL A 422 11.40 4.99 -25.42
C VAL A 422 11.34 3.82 -26.41
N ASP A 423 10.52 3.90 -27.46
CA ASP A 423 10.48 2.88 -28.52
C ASP A 423 11.88 2.69 -29.18
N GLY A 424 12.51 3.78 -29.63
CA GLY A 424 13.84 3.74 -30.24
C GLY A 424 14.95 3.31 -29.27
N CYS A 425 14.85 3.75 -27.98
CA CYS A 425 15.79 3.33 -26.94
C CYS A 425 15.65 1.83 -26.62
N THR A 426 14.43 1.33 -26.53
CA THR A 426 14.12 -0.09 -26.32
C THR A 426 14.67 -0.93 -27.46
N GLN A 427 14.50 -0.48 -28.71
CA GLN A 427 15.09 -1.15 -29.90
C GLN A 427 16.60 -1.36 -29.72
N LYS A 428 17.34 -0.30 -29.44
CA LYS A 428 18.80 -0.36 -29.30
C LYS A 428 19.24 -1.28 -28.18
N VAL A 429 18.57 -1.25 -27.05
CA VAL A 429 18.86 -2.15 -25.90
C VAL A 429 18.59 -3.61 -26.26
N VAL A 430 17.47 -3.90 -26.90
CA VAL A 430 17.08 -5.26 -27.28
C VAL A 430 18.02 -5.82 -28.34
N GLU A 431 18.33 -5.06 -29.41
CA GLU A 431 19.26 -5.49 -30.45
C GLU A 431 20.64 -5.80 -29.86
N THR A 432 21.19 -4.88 -29.04
CA THR A 432 22.48 -5.11 -28.35
C THR A 432 22.45 -6.35 -27.46
N GLY A 433 21.39 -6.54 -26.71
CA GLY A 433 21.26 -7.68 -25.78
C GLY A 433 21.12 -9.01 -26.53
N LEU A 434 20.33 -9.06 -27.59
CA LEU A 434 20.18 -10.28 -28.41
C LEU A 434 21.53 -10.74 -29.01
N GLU A 435 22.37 -9.78 -29.49
CA GLU A 435 23.73 -10.07 -29.95
C GLU A 435 24.63 -10.61 -28.83
N ASN A 436 24.33 -10.29 -27.58
CA ASN A 436 25.09 -10.72 -26.39
C ASN A 436 24.42 -11.87 -25.60
N GLY A 437 23.39 -12.53 -26.17
CA GLY A 437 22.76 -13.71 -25.62
C GLY A 437 21.76 -13.48 -24.49
N TYR A 438 21.15 -12.29 -24.46
CA TYR A 438 20.08 -11.99 -23.50
C TYR A 438 18.71 -12.43 -23.99
N SER A 439 17.89 -12.91 -23.07
CA SER A 439 16.43 -12.96 -23.19
C SER A 439 15.83 -11.69 -22.58
N PHE A 440 14.64 -11.30 -23.01
CA PHE A 440 14.01 -10.08 -22.53
C PHE A 440 12.59 -10.32 -22.01
N ILE A 441 12.26 -9.64 -20.93
CA ILE A 441 10.90 -9.36 -20.51
C ILE A 441 10.72 -7.84 -20.59
N ILE A 442 9.79 -7.38 -21.42
CA ILE A 442 9.49 -5.95 -21.60
C ILE A 442 8.06 -5.72 -21.13
N LEU A 443 7.89 -4.84 -20.15
CA LEU A 443 6.59 -4.60 -19.52
C LEU A 443 6.45 -3.15 -19.03
N ALA A 444 5.29 -2.80 -18.51
CA ALA A 444 5.12 -1.60 -17.69
C ALA A 444 4.66 -2.00 -16.28
N ASP A 445 4.88 -1.12 -15.32
CA ASP A 445 4.56 -1.33 -13.91
C ASP A 445 3.18 -0.78 -13.51
N HIS A 446 2.63 0.14 -14.29
CA HIS A 446 1.26 0.67 -14.24
C HIS A 446 0.93 1.42 -15.54
N GLY A 447 -0.30 1.87 -15.70
CA GLY A 447 -0.72 2.73 -16.80
C GLY A 447 -0.73 4.21 -16.39
N ASN A 448 -0.52 5.09 -17.38
CA ASN A 448 -0.61 6.54 -17.30
C ASN A 448 -0.85 7.14 -18.70
N SER A 449 0.15 7.00 -19.61
CA SER A 449 0.21 7.65 -20.93
C SER A 449 -0.89 7.23 -21.91
N GLU A 450 -1.56 6.13 -21.68
CA GLU A 450 -2.64 5.62 -22.52
C GLU A 450 -4.00 6.28 -22.24
N TYR A 451 -4.06 7.19 -21.23
CA TYR A 451 -5.29 7.90 -20.89
C TYR A 451 -5.00 9.31 -20.40
N MET A 452 -4.87 10.25 -21.35
CA MET A 452 -4.44 11.63 -21.10
C MET A 452 -5.60 12.65 -21.07
N ILE A 453 -6.81 12.27 -21.51
CA ILE A 453 -7.96 13.16 -21.62
C ILE A 453 -9.19 12.47 -21.04
N ASN A 454 -9.86 13.13 -20.09
CA ASN A 454 -11.09 12.67 -19.47
C ASN A 454 -12.29 12.84 -20.43
N PRO A 455 -13.46 12.14 -20.20
CA PRO A 455 -14.62 12.24 -21.05
C PRO A 455 -15.24 13.64 -21.15
N ASP A 456 -14.98 14.51 -20.17
CA ASP A 456 -15.42 15.91 -20.16
C ASP A 456 -14.44 16.84 -20.92
N GLY A 457 -13.36 16.28 -21.49
CA GLY A 457 -12.32 17.01 -22.20
C GLY A 457 -11.25 17.61 -21.29
N SER A 458 -11.31 17.42 -19.98
CA SER A 458 -10.26 17.85 -19.05
C SER A 458 -9.03 16.96 -19.18
N ILE A 459 -7.85 17.50 -18.81
CA ILE A 459 -6.59 16.75 -18.81
C ILE A 459 -6.59 15.74 -17.66
N ASN A 460 -6.17 14.51 -17.95
CA ASN A 460 -5.83 13.52 -16.94
C ASN A 460 -4.32 13.46 -16.74
N THR A 461 -3.86 13.52 -15.50
CA THR A 461 -2.46 13.38 -15.10
C THR A 461 -2.25 12.25 -14.10
N ALA A 462 -3.32 11.52 -13.78
CA ALA A 462 -3.29 10.41 -12.83
C ALA A 462 -2.97 9.09 -13.54
N HIS A 463 -2.50 8.12 -12.77
CA HIS A 463 -2.36 6.74 -13.24
C HIS A 463 -3.72 6.14 -13.60
N THR A 464 -3.71 4.98 -14.23
CA THR A 464 -4.91 4.25 -14.61
C THR A 464 -4.98 2.87 -13.94
N THR A 465 -6.15 2.24 -14.01
CA THR A 465 -6.34 0.83 -13.64
C THR A 465 -6.23 -0.11 -14.85
N ASN A 466 -5.80 0.40 -15.99
CA ASN A 466 -5.66 -0.40 -17.20
C ASN A 466 -4.59 -1.49 -17.03
N LEU A 467 -4.77 -2.58 -17.77
CA LEU A 467 -3.76 -3.63 -17.85
C LEU A 467 -2.52 -3.11 -18.57
N VAL A 468 -1.37 -3.70 -18.29
CA VAL A 468 -0.09 -3.33 -18.89
C VAL A 468 0.46 -4.44 -19.78
N PRO A 469 1.27 -4.13 -20.81
CA PRO A 469 1.89 -5.13 -21.68
C PRO A 469 2.96 -5.93 -20.94
N CYS A 470 3.14 -7.18 -21.38
CA CYS A 470 4.28 -8.00 -21.04
C CYS A 470 4.71 -8.80 -22.30
N ILE A 471 5.89 -8.52 -22.83
CA ILE A 471 6.42 -9.14 -24.05
C ILE A 471 7.60 -10.01 -23.65
N LEU A 472 7.64 -11.25 -24.12
CA LEU A 472 8.73 -12.20 -23.88
C LEU A 472 9.55 -12.43 -25.14
N ILE A 473 10.83 -12.14 -25.10
CA ILE A 473 11.79 -12.46 -26.15
C ILE A 473 12.72 -13.57 -25.66
N ASP A 474 12.34 -14.81 -25.93
CA ASP A 474 13.14 -16.01 -25.61
C ASP A 474 12.82 -17.11 -26.63
N LYS A 475 13.85 -17.80 -27.13
CA LYS A 475 13.68 -18.84 -28.14
C LYS A 475 13.16 -20.18 -27.59
N ARG A 476 13.17 -20.36 -26.27
CA ARG A 476 12.78 -21.62 -25.61
C ARG A 476 11.29 -21.68 -25.32
N PHE A 477 10.63 -20.51 -25.27
CA PHE A 477 9.22 -20.40 -24.92
C PHE A 477 8.45 -19.77 -26.08
N SER A 478 7.35 -20.40 -26.45
CA SER A 478 6.50 -19.93 -27.55
C SER A 478 5.22 -19.24 -27.08
N HIS A 479 4.92 -19.29 -25.79
CA HIS A 479 3.71 -18.72 -25.18
C HIS A 479 4.01 -18.06 -23.85
N ILE A 480 3.20 -17.06 -23.52
CA ILE A 480 3.14 -16.41 -22.22
C ILE A 480 1.67 -16.17 -21.85
N LYS A 481 1.29 -16.42 -20.60
CA LYS A 481 -0.07 -16.22 -20.12
C LYS A 481 -0.25 -14.86 -19.45
N ASP A 482 -1.50 -14.37 -19.44
CA ASP A 482 -1.89 -13.21 -18.63
C ASP A 482 -1.64 -13.47 -17.14
N GLY A 483 -1.35 -12.41 -16.39
CA GLY A 483 -1.04 -12.51 -14.98
C GLY A 483 -1.03 -11.17 -14.26
N LYS A 484 -0.14 -11.05 -13.28
CA LYS A 484 0.06 -9.85 -12.47
C LYS A 484 1.56 -9.57 -12.28
N LEU A 485 1.92 -8.41 -11.78
CA LEU A 485 3.34 -8.00 -11.62
C LEU A 485 4.14 -8.96 -10.74
N GLY A 486 3.52 -9.55 -9.72
CA GLY A 486 4.17 -10.54 -8.85
C GLY A 486 4.56 -11.87 -9.54
N ASP A 487 4.13 -12.09 -10.78
CA ASP A 487 4.45 -13.29 -11.55
C ASP A 487 5.75 -13.13 -12.38
N VAL A 488 6.32 -11.92 -12.41
CA VAL A 488 7.48 -11.60 -13.26
C VAL A 488 8.78 -12.16 -12.68
N ALA A 489 9.05 -12.01 -11.37
CA ALA A 489 10.26 -12.59 -10.78
C ALA A 489 10.33 -14.12 -10.91
N PRO A 490 9.25 -14.90 -10.66
CA PRO A 490 9.21 -16.32 -10.98
C PRO A 490 9.54 -16.61 -12.46
N THR A 491 9.07 -15.77 -13.39
CA THR A 491 9.37 -15.92 -14.83
C THR A 491 10.84 -15.65 -15.10
N VAL A 492 11.44 -14.62 -14.51
CA VAL A 492 12.90 -14.34 -14.63
C VAL A 492 13.71 -15.52 -14.11
N LEU A 493 13.37 -16.07 -12.95
CA LEU A 493 14.06 -17.25 -12.39
C LEU A 493 13.92 -18.47 -13.31
N GLN A 494 12.74 -18.70 -13.90
CA GLN A 494 12.53 -19.77 -14.89
C GLN A 494 13.44 -19.59 -16.11
N LEU A 495 13.56 -18.37 -16.64
CA LEU A 495 14.45 -18.08 -17.77
C LEU A 495 15.93 -18.30 -17.43
N LEU A 496 16.34 -17.97 -16.20
CA LEU A 496 17.69 -18.19 -15.70
C LEU A 496 17.98 -19.65 -15.32
N GLY A 497 16.95 -20.52 -15.28
CA GLY A 497 17.07 -21.91 -14.82
C GLY A 497 17.31 -22.05 -13.32
N LEU A 498 16.85 -21.07 -12.53
CA LEU A 498 16.99 -21.03 -11.08
C LEU A 498 15.71 -21.51 -10.38
N PRO A 499 15.81 -22.10 -9.19
CA PRO A 499 14.65 -22.49 -8.40
C PRO A 499 13.89 -21.27 -7.89
N LYS A 500 12.56 -21.37 -7.86
CA LYS A 500 11.69 -20.36 -7.25
C LYS A 500 11.62 -20.59 -5.74
N PRO A 501 11.92 -19.58 -4.89
CA PRO A 501 11.71 -19.67 -3.44
C PRO A 501 10.24 -19.89 -3.07
N GLU A 502 9.98 -20.50 -1.91
CA GLU A 502 8.61 -20.74 -1.41
C GLU A 502 7.85 -19.44 -1.13
N GLU A 503 8.55 -18.40 -0.69
CA GLU A 503 7.98 -17.08 -0.42
C GLU A 503 7.47 -16.37 -1.69
N MET A 504 7.97 -16.73 -2.87
CA MET A 504 7.46 -16.24 -4.14
C MET A 504 6.19 -17.01 -4.52
N THR A 505 5.04 -16.46 -4.18
CA THR A 505 3.72 -17.05 -4.48
C THR A 505 3.22 -16.77 -5.90
N GLY A 506 3.94 -15.96 -6.67
CA GLY A 506 3.65 -15.75 -8.09
C GLY A 506 3.95 -16.99 -8.93
N ASP A 507 3.33 -17.08 -10.08
CA ASP A 507 3.49 -18.17 -11.04
C ASP A 507 4.33 -17.71 -12.23
N ALA A 508 5.24 -18.57 -12.72
CA ALA A 508 5.92 -18.28 -13.97
C ALA A 508 4.91 -18.17 -15.13
N LEU A 509 5.10 -17.15 -15.98
CA LEU A 509 4.18 -16.81 -17.07
C LEU A 509 4.51 -17.57 -18.38
N ALA A 510 5.79 -17.91 -18.60
CA ALA A 510 6.27 -18.53 -19.84
C ALA A 510 6.04 -20.04 -19.88
N TYR A 511 5.60 -20.59 -21.05
CA TYR A 511 5.40 -22.03 -21.26
C TYR A 511 5.52 -22.46 -22.73
#